data_2f781ac555f6f21d989ccbbb2e97b379
#
_entry.id   2f781ac555f6f21d989ccbbb2e97b379
#
_cell.length_a   1.000
_cell.length_b   1.000
_cell.length_c   1.000
_cell.angle_alpha   90.00
_cell.angle_beta   90.00
_cell.angle_gamma   90.00
#
_symmetry.space_group_name_H-M   'P 1'
#
loop_
_entity.id
_entity.type
_entity.pdbx_description
1 polymer ?
#
loop_
_entity_poly.entity_id
_entity_poly.type
_entity_poly.pdbx_seq_one_letter_code
_entity_poly.pdbx_strand_id
1 'polypeptide(L)'
;GKVLKKPITEISETEYDEMSAVNSKSAFFFLREAGKHVNDNGKICTLVTSLLGAYTPYYAAYAGTKAPVEHFTRAASKEFGARGISVTAVGPGPMDTPFFYPAEGADAVAYHKTAAALSPFSRTGLTDIEDVVPFIRHLVSEGWWITGQTILINGGYTTK
;
A
#
# COMPACT_ATOMS: atom_id res chain seq x y z
N GLY A 1 6.84 -2.84 5.29
CA GLY A 1 5.91 -3.95 5.16
C GLY A 1 6.62 -5.29 5.09
N LYS A 2 5.88 -6.36 5.31
CA LYS A 2 6.34 -7.74 5.16
C LYS A 2 5.38 -8.45 4.21
N VAL A 3 5.87 -9.24 3.27
CA VAL A 3 5.08 -10.06 2.35
C VAL A 3 5.32 -11.54 2.63
N LEU A 4 4.25 -12.32 2.57
CA LEU A 4 4.27 -13.78 2.60
C LEU A 4 3.31 -14.28 1.53
N LYS A 5 3.84 -15.06 0.58
CA LYS A 5 3.08 -15.71 -0.49
C LYS A 5 2.98 -17.20 -0.19
N LYS A 6 1.82 -17.62 0.31
CA LYS A 6 1.61 -18.98 0.80
C LYS A 6 0.11 -19.35 0.76
N PRO A 7 -0.26 -20.62 0.51
CA PRO A 7 -1.64 -21.06 0.65
C PRO A 7 -2.19 -20.74 2.04
N ILE A 8 -3.44 -20.29 2.12
CA ILE A 8 -4.07 -19.90 3.40
C ILE A 8 -4.07 -21.05 4.42
N THR A 9 -4.18 -22.29 3.95
CA THR A 9 -4.19 -23.50 4.78
C THR A 9 -2.83 -23.86 5.36
N GLU A 10 -1.75 -23.23 4.88
CA GLU A 10 -0.38 -23.53 5.30
C GLU A 10 0.24 -22.41 6.14
N ILE A 11 -0.48 -21.27 6.31
CA ILE A 11 -0.02 -20.16 7.12
C ILE A 11 -0.17 -20.50 8.60
N SER A 12 0.93 -20.48 9.34
CA SER A 12 0.92 -20.67 10.79
C SER A 12 0.44 -19.38 11.50
N GLU A 13 -0.04 -19.55 12.74
CA GLU A 13 -0.41 -18.43 13.62
C GLU A 13 0.76 -17.44 13.78
N THR A 14 1.96 -17.94 14.03
CA THR A 14 3.16 -17.10 14.16
C THR A 14 3.44 -16.28 12.89
N GLU A 15 3.36 -16.89 11.71
CA GLU A 15 3.53 -16.17 10.44
C GLU A 15 2.47 -15.07 10.27
N TYR A 16 1.22 -15.36 10.61
CA TYR A 16 0.14 -14.37 10.56
C TYR A 16 0.36 -13.23 11.54
N ASP A 17 0.73 -13.53 12.78
CA ASP A 17 0.99 -12.54 13.82
C ASP A 17 2.14 -11.59 13.45
N GLU A 18 3.23 -12.13 12.91
CA GLU A 18 4.34 -11.33 12.40
C GLU A 18 3.91 -10.41 11.26
N MET A 19 3.12 -10.92 10.31
CA MET A 19 2.57 -10.12 9.22
C MET A 19 1.66 -9.00 9.75
N SER A 20 0.77 -9.33 10.70
CA SER A 20 -0.13 -8.39 11.34
C SER A 20 0.63 -7.32 12.13
N ALA A 21 1.66 -7.71 12.87
CA ALA A 21 2.49 -6.78 13.64
C ALA A 21 3.18 -5.75 12.72
N VAL A 22 3.74 -6.20 11.59
CA VAL A 22 4.49 -5.33 10.67
C VAL A 22 3.56 -4.52 9.76
N ASN A 23 2.48 -5.11 9.22
CA ASN A 23 1.68 -4.44 8.19
C ASN A 23 0.51 -3.62 8.77
N SER A 24 -0.14 -4.11 9.82
CA SER A 24 -1.34 -3.49 10.38
C SER A 24 -1.04 -2.74 11.68
N LYS A 25 -0.53 -3.44 12.70
CA LYS A 25 -0.29 -2.87 14.02
C LYS A 25 0.69 -1.69 13.98
N SER A 26 1.78 -1.83 13.23
CA SER A 26 2.76 -0.73 13.09
C SER A 26 2.13 0.52 12.46
N ALA A 27 1.29 0.35 11.43
CA ALA A 27 0.62 1.46 10.76
C ALA A 27 -0.38 2.17 11.70
N PHE A 28 -1.13 1.40 12.50
CA PHE A 28 -2.05 1.98 13.48
C PHE A 28 -1.31 2.84 14.51
N PHE A 29 -0.25 2.31 15.12
CA PHE A 29 0.52 3.05 16.11
C PHE A 29 1.32 4.21 15.51
N PHE A 30 1.77 4.08 14.24
CA PHE A 30 2.32 5.22 13.51
C PHE A 30 1.29 6.35 13.37
N LEU A 31 0.07 6.05 12.94
CA LEU A 31 -1.00 7.06 12.84
C LEU A 31 -1.35 7.68 14.20
N ARG A 32 -1.38 6.87 15.27
CA ARG A 32 -1.58 7.37 16.63
C ARG A 32 -0.53 8.41 17.02
N GLU A 33 0.74 8.11 16.83
CA GLU A 33 1.82 9.04 17.17
C GLU A 33 1.87 10.24 16.20
N ALA A 34 1.65 10.01 14.90
CA ALA A 34 1.55 11.10 13.94
C ALA A 34 0.43 12.08 14.30
N GLY A 35 -0.74 11.59 14.71
CA GLY A 35 -1.85 12.43 15.18
C GLY A 35 -1.52 13.31 16.37
N LYS A 36 -0.60 12.85 17.24
CA LYS A 36 -0.13 13.64 18.40
C LYS A 36 0.92 14.68 18.03
N HIS A 37 1.78 14.39 17.06
CA HIS A 37 3.03 15.13 16.85
C HIS A 37 3.10 15.89 15.52
N VAL A 38 2.31 15.54 14.52
CA VAL A 38 2.26 16.27 13.25
C VAL A 38 1.67 17.67 13.50
N ASN A 39 2.30 18.69 12.94
CA ASN A 39 1.82 20.07 13.03
C ASN A 39 0.45 20.23 12.35
N ASP A 40 -0.30 21.25 12.76
CA ASP A 40 -1.53 21.62 12.09
C ASP A 40 -1.27 21.94 10.61
N ASN A 41 -2.23 21.61 9.75
CA ASN A 41 -2.09 21.60 8.29
C ASN A 41 -1.05 20.60 7.74
N GLY A 42 -0.59 19.67 8.57
CA GLY A 42 0.33 18.61 8.19
C GLY A 42 -0.29 17.58 7.24
N LYS A 43 0.53 16.67 6.76
CA LYS A 43 0.10 15.64 5.82
C LYS A 43 0.68 14.29 6.21
N ILE A 44 -0.15 13.27 6.14
CA ILE A 44 0.22 11.88 6.44
C ILE A 44 -0.11 11.03 5.22
N CYS A 45 0.86 10.27 4.75
CA CYS A 45 0.68 9.31 3.67
C CYS A 45 1.12 7.93 4.14
N THR A 46 0.23 6.94 4.07
CA THR A 46 0.51 5.53 4.37
C THR A 46 0.66 4.73 3.08
N LEU A 47 1.41 3.63 3.15
CA LEU A 47 1.56 2.72 2.01
C LEU A 47 0.78 1.42 2.27
N VAL A 48 -0.13 1.14 1.35
CA VAL A 48 -0.87 -0.12 1.25
C VAL A 48 -0.39 -0.93 0.04
N THR A 49 -1.25 -1.58 -0.68
CA THR A 49 -0.94 -2.36 -1.88
C THR A 49 -2.10 -2.33 -2.85
N SER A 50 -1.84 -2.40 -4.14
CA SER A 50 -2.89 -2.56 -5.16
C SER A 50 -3.66 -3.89 -5.03
N LEU A 51 -3.11 -4.86 -4.30
CA LEU A 51 -3.82 -6.12 -3.98
C LEU A 51 -5.11 -5.91 -3.17
N LEU A 52 -5.33 -4.73 -2.58
CA LEU A 52 -6.63 -4.37 -1.98
C LEU A 52 -7.76 -4.30 -3.01
N GLY A 53 -7.44 -4.13 -4.29
CA GLY A 53 -8.37 -4.18 -5.41
C GLY A 53 -8.27 -5.47 -6.25
N ALA A 54 -7.49 -6.46 -5.80
CA ALA A 54 -7.23 -7.67 -6.57
C ALA A 54 -7.90 -8.91 -5.99
N TYR A 55 -8.14 -9.88 -6.86
CA TYR A 55 -8.47 -11.26 -6.51
C TYR A 55 -7.24 -12.14 -6.80
N THR A 56 -6.35 -12.27 -5.82
CA THR A 56 -5.04 -12.91 -6.02
C THR A 56 -4.83 -14.02 -5.00
N PRO A 57 -4.66 -15.30 -5.43
CA PRO A 57 -4.36 -16.41 -4.53
C PRO A 57 -2.99 -16.26 -3.88
N TYR A 58 -2.79 -16.93 -2.76
CA TYR A 58 -1.55 -17.00 -1.96
C TYR A 58 -1.16 -15.72 -1.21
N TYR A 59 -1.89 -14.64 -1.35
CA TYR A 59 -1.62 -13.36 -0.67
C TYR A 59 -2.60 -13.04 0.46
N ALA A 60 -3.36 -14.03 0.95
CA ALA A 60 -4.41 -13.79 1.92
C ALA A 60 -3.91 -13.08 3.18
N ALA A 61 -2.80 -13.53 3.79
CA ALA A 61 -2.24 -12.87 4.97
C ALA A 61 -1.68 -11.48 4.64
N TYR A 62 -0.97 -11.35 3.51
CA TYR A 62 -0.40 -10.05 3.11
C TYR A 62 -1.48 -9.01 2.85
N ALA A 63 -2.40 -9.28 1.93
CA ALA A 63 -3.47 -8.35 1.59
C ALA A 63 -4.40 -8.12 2.79
N GLY A 64 -4.74 -9.18 3.53
CA GLY A 64 -5.59 -9.10 4.73
C GLY A 64 -4.97 -8.26 5.84
N THR A 65 -3.66 -8.29 6.04
CA THR A 65 -2.98 -7.46 7.04
C THR A 65 -2.69 -6.03 6.55
N LYS A 66 -2.72 -5.77 5.24
CA LYS A 66 -2.65 -4.42 4.65
C LYS A 66 -4.03 -3.74 4.59
N ALA A 67 -5.11 -4.49 4.46
CA ALA A 67 -6.46 -3.95 4.34
C ALA A 67 -6.91 -3.04 5.50
N PRO A 68 -6.62 -3.32 6.78
CA PRO A 68 -7.00 -2.44 7.88
C PRO A 68 -6.44 -1.03 7.77
N VAL A 69 -5.28 -0.85 7.13
CA VAL A 69 -4.62 0.45 6.99
C VAL A 69 -5.47 1.43 6.18
N GLU A 70 -6.27 0.92 5.23
CA GLU A 70 -7.24 1.75 4.51
C GLU A 70 -8.30 2.32 5.44
N HIS A 71 -8.85 1.52 6.34
CA HIS A 71 -9.83 1.99 7.32
C HIS A 71 -9.22 2.90 8.38
N PHE A 72 -7.99 2.62 8.82
CA PHE A 72 -7.25 3.51 9.70
C PHE A 72 -7.03 4.88 9.06
N THR A 73 -6.68 4.91 7.77
CA THR A 73 -6.53 6.15 6.98
C THR A 73 -7.84 6.95 6.94
N ARG A 74 -8.97 6.29 6.68
CA ARG A 74 -10.30 6.93 6.65
C ARG A 74 -10.68 7.51 8.02
N ALA A 75 -10.50 6.75 9.10
CA ALA A 75 -10.81 7.22 10.46
C ALA A 75 -9.91 8.41 10.83
N ALA A 76 -8.59 8.27 10.68
CA ALA A 76 -7.63 9.31 10.98
C ALA A 76 -7.88 10.61 10.19
N SER A 77 -8.32 10.52 8.94
CA SER A 77 -8.67 11.71 8.12
C SER A 77 -9.81 12.52 8.72
N LYS A 78 -10.76 11.87 9.39
CA LYS A 78 -11.86 12.56 10.09
C LYS A 78 -11.43 13.08 11.45
N GLU A 79 -10.71 12.27 12.22
CA GLU A 79 -10.26 12.62 13.56
C GLU A 79 -9.28 13.81 13.56
N PHE A 80 -8.39 13.88 12.55
CA PHE A 80 -7.37 14.93 12.47
C PHE A 80 -7.80 16.13 11.63
N GLY A 81 -8.97 16.07 11.01
CA GLY A 81 -9.50 17.11 10.12
C GLY A 81 -9.65 18.48 10.78
N ALA A 82 -10.04 18.54 12.08
CA ALA A 82 -10.13 19.80 12.83
C ALA A 82 -8.79 20.56 12.94
N ARG A 83 -7.67 19.85 12.77
CA ARG A 83 -6.32 20.43 12.73
C ARG A 83 -5.81 20.68 11.29
N GLY A 84 -6.67 20.54 10.28
CA GLY A 84 -6.28 20.69 8.87
C GLY A 84 -5.34 19.60 8.36
N ILE A 85 -5.20 18.48 9.07
CA ILE A 85 -4.29 17.40 8.68
C ILE A 85 -4.98 16.50 7.64
N SER A 86 -4.37 16.37 6.46
CA SER A 86 -4.80 15.39 5.45
C SER A 86 -4.12 14.03 5.69
N VAL A 87 -4.89 12.95 5.55
CA VAL A 87 -4.41 11.58 5.72
C VAL A 87 -4.81 10.76 4.49
N THR A 88 -3.85 10.20 3.79
CA THR A 88 -4.05 9.42 2.56
C THR A 88 -3.33 8.08 2.62
N ALA A 89 -3.73 7.16 1.76
CA ALA A 89 -3.01 5.91 1.51
C ALA A 89 -2.70 5.76 0.01
N VAL A 90 -1.53 5.25 -0.31
CA VAL A 90 -1.12 4.91 -1.68
C VAL A 90 -0.90 3.41 -1.78
N GLY A 91 -1.49 2.78 -2.79
CA GLY A 91 -1.36 1.37 -3.10
C GLY A 91 -0.64 1.14 -4.41
N PRO A 92 0.70 0.99 -4.41
CA PRO A 92 1.45 0.68 -5.61
C PRO A 92 1.11 -0.71 -6.17
N GLY A 93 1.27 -0.87 -7.47
CA GLY A 93 1.31 -2.17 -8.14
C GLY A 93 2.55 -2.99 -7.78
N PRO A 94 2.76 -4.14 -8.43
CA PRO A 94 4.03 -4.84 -8.36
C PRO A 94 5.15 -3.91 -8.82
N MET A 95 6.13 -3.67 -7.93
CA MET A 95 7.20 -2.68 -8.17
C MET A 95 8.53 -3.36 -8.44
N ASP A 96 9.32 -2.80 -9.36
CA ASP A 96 10.71 -3.20 -9.61
C ASP A 96 11.61 -2.78 -8.44
N THR A 97 11.56 -3.55 -7.36
CA THR A 97 12.30 -3.27 -6.12
C THR A 97 12.76 -4.56 -5.44
N PRO A 98 13.80 -4.50 -4.58
CA PRO A 98 14.24 -5.65 -3.79
C PRO A 98 13.15 -6.24 -2.86
N PHE A 99 12.06 -5.53 -2.61
CA PHE A 99 10.93 -6.03 -1.82
C PHE A 99 10.08 -7.05 -2.60
N PHE A 100 9.99 -6.91 -3.92
CA PHE A 100 9.12 -7.71 -4.78
C PHE A 100 9.70 -9.10 -5.07
N TYR A 101 10.93 -9.14 -5.55
CA TYR A 101 11.52 -10.35 -6.12
C TYR A 101 11.65 -11.55 -5.17
N PRO A 102 11.98 -11.39 -3.87
CA PRO A 102 12.12 -12.55 -2.97
C PRO A 102 10.82 -13.32 -2.74
N ALA A 103 9.66 -12.71 -2.99
CA ALA A 103 8.35 -13.35 -2.83
C ALA A 103 7.86 -14.04 -4.12
N GLU A 104 8.53 -13.82 -5.26
CA GLU A 104 8.04 -14.21 -6.58
C GLU A 104 8.99 -15.20 -7.28
N GLY A 105 8.42 -16.29 -7.81
CA GLY A 105 9.13 -17.16 -8.75
C GLY A 105 9.24 -16.54 -10.16
N ALA A 106 10.12 -17.06 -10.99
CA ALA A 106 10.39 -16.51 -12.33
C ALA A 106 9.13 -16.37 -13.20
N ASP A 107 8.26 -17.37 -13.20
CA ASP A 107 7.01 -17.34 -13.99
C ASP A 107 6.04 -16.27 -13.48
N ALA A 108 5.97 -16.07 -12.17
CA ALA A 108 5.14 -15.03 -11.57
C ALA A 108 5.69 -13.64 -11.89
N VAL A 109 7.00 -13.45 -11.86
CA VAL A 109 7.65 -12.20 -12.31
C VAL A 109 7.33 -11.92 -13.76
N ALA A 110 7.44 -12.93 -14.65
CA ALA A 110 7.11 -12.79 -16.07
C ALA A 110 5.63 -12.38 -16.26
N TYR A 111 4.71 -13.01 -15.54
CA TYR A 111 3.30 -12.64 -15.53
C TYR A 111 3.09 -11.18 -15.10
N HIS A 112 3.65 -10.79 -13.97
CA HIS A 112 3.45 -9.42 -13.43
C HIS A 112 3.98 -8.34 -14.37
N LYS A 113 5.04 -8.62 -15.14
CA LYS A 113 5.59 -7.68 -16.12
C LYS A 113 4.69 -7.41 -17.33
N THR A 114 3.63 -8.18 -17.50
CA THR A 114 2.66 -8.02 -18.59
C THR A 114 1.23 -7.80 -18.12
N ALA A 115 0.99 -7.86 -16.82
CA ALA A 115 -0.36 -7.92 -16.25
C ALA A 115 -1.06 -6.57 -16.16
N ALA A 116 -0.33 -5.47 -15.99
CA ALA A 116 -0.92 -4.14 -15.97
C ALA A 116 -1.24 -3.66 -17.41
N ALA A 117 -2.32 -2.91 -17.56
CA ALA A 117 -2.72 -2.36 -18.86
C ALA A 117 -1.62 -1.50 -19.48
N LEU A 118 -0.84 -0.80 -18.67
CA LEU A 118 0.25 0.05 -19.13
C LEU A 118 1.63 -0.65 -19.14
N SER A 119 1.72 -1.94 -18.80
CA SER A 119 2.98 -2.69 -18.83
C SER A 119 3.79 -2.55 -20.14
N PRO A 120 3.16 -2.54 -21.34
CA PRO A 120 3.90 -2.37 -22.59
C PRO A 120 4.64 -1.03 -22.73
N PHE A 121 4.26 -0.04 -21.94
CA PHE A 121 4.83 1.32 -21.95
C PHE A 121 5.75 1.60 -20.75
N SER A 122 5.79 0.68 -19.78
CA SER A 122 6.69 0.75 -18.63
C SER A 122 8.10 0.31 -19.03
N ARG A 123 9.11 0.93 -18.41
CA ARG A 123 10.52 0.58 -18.59
C ARG A 123 10.82 -0.88 -18.19
N THR A 124 10.17 -1.36 -17.15
CA THR A 124 10.41 -2.69 -16.57
C THR A 124 9.24 -3.67 -16.78
N GLY A 125 8.09 -3.16 -17.26
CA GLY A 125 6.81 -3.89 -17.30
C GLY A 125 6.07 -3.86 -15.95
N LEU A 126 6.73 -3.41 -14.89
CA LEU A 126 6.18 -3.24 -13.53
C LEU A 126 5.91 -1.76 -13.24
N THR A 127 5.38 -1.46 -12.06
CA THR A 127 5.32 -0.10 -11.53
C THR A 127 6.73 0.32 -11.13
N ASP A 128 7.26 1.39 -11.72
CA ASP A 128 8.55 1.94 -11.35
C ASP A 128 8.43 2.91 -10.16
N ILE A 129 9.54 3.19 -9.48
CA ILE A 129 9.57 4.16 -8.35
C ILE A 129 9.14 5.55 -8.85
N GLU A 130 9.56 5.89 -10.06
CA GLU A 130 9.26 7.15 -10.73
C GLU A 130 7.78 7.35 -11.05
N ASP A 131 6.99 6.28 -11.09
CA ASP A 131 5.53 6.34 -11.27
C ASP A 131 4.81 6.70 -9.95
N VAL A 132 5.41 6.36 -8.81
CA VAL A 132 4.76 6.47 -7.49
C VAL A 132 5.21 7.71 -6.73
N VAL A 133 6.51 7.98 -6.71
CA VAL A 133 7.12 9.05 -5.89
C VAL A 133 6.60 10.44 -6.21
N PRO A 134 6.39 10.86 -7.48
CA PRO A 134 5.86 12.18 -7.80
C PRO A 134 4.46 12.40 -7.20
N PHE A 135 3.62 11.36 -7.20
CA PHE A 135 2.29 11.47 -6.62
C PHE A 135 2.32 11.52 -5.08
N ILE A 136 3.17 10.73 -4.42
CA ILE A 136 3.38 10.86 -2.97
C ILE A 136 3.86 12.26 -2.63
N ARG A 137 4.81 12.81 -3.40
CA ARG A 137 5.30 14.18 -3.24
C ARG A 137 4.16 15.19 -3.33
N HIS A 138 3.27 15.05 -4.33
CA HIS A 138 2.10 15.91 -4.46
C HIS A 138 1.19 15.81 -3.22
N LEU A 139 0.88 14.60 -2.74
CA LEU A 139 0.03 14.39 -1.58
C LEU A 139 0.57 15.05 -0.31
N VAL A 140 1.89 15.01 -0.10
CA VAL A 140 2.52 15.58 1.11
C VAL A 140 2.95 17.06 0.96
N SER A 141 2.71 17.68 -0.18
CA SER A 141 2.94 19.11 -0.42
C SER A 141 1.64 19.85 -0.72
N GLU A 142 1.11 19.72 -1.93
CA GLU A 142 0.02 20.53 -2.48
C GLU A 142 -1.35 19.84 -2.36
N GLY A 143 -1.38 18.51 -2.26
CA GLY A 143 -2.57 17.67 -2.29
C GLY A 143 -3.41 17.68 -1.00
N TRP A 144 -3.44 18.79 -0.27
CA TRP A 144 -4.05 18.87 1.06
C TRP A 144 -5.56 18.62 1.09
N TRP A 145 -6.26 18.84 -0.03
CA TRP A 145 -7.71 18.60 -0.15
C TRP A 145 -8.04 17.11 -0.43
N ILE A 146 -7.02 16.31 -0.75
CA ILE A 146 -7.14 14.86 -0.89
C ILE A 146 -6.94 14.25 0.49
N THR A 147 -8.02 13.78 1.12
CA THR A 147 -7.96 13.15 2.45
C THR A 147 -8.94 11.97 2.54
N GLY A 148 -8.63 10.99 3.38
CA GLY A 148 -9.43 9.78 3.55
C GLY A 148 -9.44 8.82 2.35
N GLN A 149 -8.62 9.08 1.34
CA GLN A 149 -8.59 8.31 0.09
C GLN A 149 -7.47 7.27 0.11
N THR A 150 -7.75 6.12 -0.51
CA THR A 150 -6.75 5.15 -0.93
C THR A 150 -6.64 5.20 -2.44
N ILE A 151 -5.47 5.54 -2.95
CA ILE A 151 -5.23 5.73 -4.38
C ILE A 151 -4.28 4.64 -4.87
N LEU A 152 -4.72 3.88 -5.88
CA LEU A 152 -3.91 2.83 -6.49
C LEU A 152 -3.08 3.42 -7.63
N ILE A 153 -1.77 3.17 -7.60
CA ILE A 153 -0.83 3.56 -8.65
C ILE A 153 -0.20 2.27 -9.19
N ASN A 154 -0.78 1.72 -10.24
CA ASN A 154 -0.50 0.34 -10.65
C ASN A 154 -0.62 0.09 -12.16
N GLY A 155 -0.66 1.15 -12.99
CA GLY A 155 -0.75 1.03 -14.43
C GLY A 155 -1.96 0.24 -14.95
N GLY A 156 -3.05 0.17 -14.16
CA GLY A 156 -4.23 -0.64 -14.49
C GLY A 156 -4.06 -2.14 -14.18
N TYR A 157 -3.16 -2.50 -13.28
CA TYR A 157 -3.00 -3.87 -12.79
C TYR A 157 -4.26 -4.35 -12.04
N THR A 158 -4.84 -3.50 -11.21
CA THR A 158 -6.11 -3.73 -10.53
C THR A 158 -6.97 -2.48 -10.52
N THR A 159 -8.27 -2.64 -10.34
CA THR A 159 -9.24 -1.56 -10.14
C THR A 159 -9.94 -1.71 -8.81
N LYS A 160 -10.51 -0.60 -8.30
CA LYS A 160 -11.24 -0.59 -7.04
C LYS A 160 -12.52 0.22 -7.19
#